data_42cb08408fcdd1e19e216d8e9149836f
#
_entry.id   42cb08408fcdd1e19e216d8e9149836f
#
_cell.length_a   1.000
_cell.length_b   1.000
_cell.length_c   1.000
_cell.angle_alpha   90.00
_cell.angle_beta   90.00
_cell.angle_gamma   90.00
#
_symmetry.space_group_name_H-M   'P 1'
#
loop_
_entity.id
_entity.type
_entity.pdbx_description
1 polymer ?
#
loop_
_entity_poly.entity_id
_entity_poly.type
_entity_poly.pdbx_seq_one_letter_code
_entity_poly.pdbx_strand_id
1 'polypeptide(L)'
;PQEGTNPYIGETGQLERVEEVRIETIIPASLQRKVIKAMVTAHPYEEVAYDVYPLDNKGETLGLGKIGYLQEEMTLGQFAEHVKQSLDVKGARVVGKLDDKVRKVAVLGGDGNKYINQAKFKGADVYVT
;
A
#
# COMPACT_ATOMS: atom_id res chain seq x y z
N PRO A 1 7.44 30.88 -28.51
CA PRO A 1 8.09 31.38 -27.29
C PRO A 1 7.91 32.91 -27.14
N GLN A 2 7.77 33.38 -25.90
CA GLN A 2 7.59 34.80 -25.59
C GLN A 2 8.93 35.44 -25.23
N GLU A 3 8.96 36.80 -25.23
CA GLU A 3 10.16 37.54 -24.81
C GLU A 3 10.55 37.19 -23.36
N GLY A 4 11.84 36.95 -23.12
CA GLY A 4 12.39 36.58 -21.82
C GLY A 4 12.46 35.07 -21.54
N THR A 5 12.02 34.22 -22.48
CA THR A 5 12.17 32.75 -22.38
C THR A 5 13.41 32.28 -23.16
N ASN A 6 13.97 31.14 -22.72
CA ASN A 6 15.04 30.43 -23.44
C ASN A 6 14.48 29.13 -24.02
N PRO A 7 13.86 29.17 -25.21
CA PRO A 7 13.14 28.04 -25.74
C PRO A 7 14.12 26.92 -26.16
N TYR A 8 13.76 25.68 -25.80
CA TYR A 8 14.50 24.51 -26.25
C TYR A 8 14.28 24.23 -27.76
N ILE A 9 13.08 24.59 -28.27
CA ILE A 9 12.73 24.48 -29.70
C ILE A 9 12.04 25.79 -30.12
N GLY A 10 12.39 26.28 -31.32
CA GLY A 10 11.82 27.46 -31.94
C GLY A 10 12.48 28.78 -31.57
N GLU A 11 12.03 29.85 -32.22
CA GLU A 11 12.54 31.20 -32.03
C GLU A 11 11.49 32.11 -31.37
N THR A 12 11.96 33.05 -30.58
CA THR A 12 11.07 34.03 -29.91
C THR A 12 10.28 34.82 -30.94
N GLY A 13 8.96 34.91 -30.74
CA GLY A 13 8.03 35.65 -31.61
C GLY A 13 7.54 34.88 -32.84
N GLN A 14 7.98 33.64 -33.06
CA GLN A 14 7.50 32.81 -34.13
C GLN A 14 6.58 31.68 -33.60
N LEU A 15 5.57 31.29 -34.40
CA LEU A 15 4.71 30.16 -34.11
C LEU A 15 5.38 28.88 -34.61
N GLU A 16 5.81 28.05 -33.68
CA GLU A 16 6.35 26.74 -33.99
C GLU A 16 5.27 25.66 -33.89
N ARG A 17 5.45 24.60 -34.70
CA ARG A 17 4.63 23.39 -34.64
C ARG A 17 5.58 22.21 -34.41
N VAL A 18 5.38 21.52 -33.31
CA VAL A 18 6.24 20.40 -32.90
C VAL A 18 5.37 19.16 -32.74
N GLU A 19 5.85 18.02 -33.21
CA GLU A 19 5.23 16.72 -32.90
C GLU A 19 5.64 16.32 -31.49
N GLU A 20 4.65 16.07 -30.65
CA GLU A 20 4.85 15.69 -29.24
C GLU A 20 4.25 14.32 -28.94
N VAL A 21 4.85 13.61 -28.01
CA VAL A 21 4.35 12.32 -27.50
C VAL A 21 3.76 12.54 -26.11
N ARG A 22 2.49 12.17 -25.95
CA ARG A 22 1.84 12.17 -24.63
C ARG A 22 2.18 10.89 -23.89
N ILE A 23 2.73 11.03 -22.70
CA ILE A 23 3.04 9.92 -21.80
C ILE A 23 2.06 9.94 -20.63
N GLU A 24 1.41 8.83 -20.37
CA GLU A 24 0.51 8.65 -19.23
C GLU A 24 1.00 7.50 -18.36
N THR A 25 0.95 7.68 -17.03
CA THR A 25 1.35 6.64 -16.08
C THR A 25 0.50 6.71 -14.81
N ILE A 26 0.35 5.59 -14.12
CA ILE A 26 -0.32 5.52 -12.83
C ILE A 26 0.73 5.41 -11.73
N ILE A 27 0.59 6.22 -10.71
CA ILE A 27 1.48 6.24 -9.55
C ILE A 27 0.69 6.26 -8.24
N PRO A 28 1.23 5.70 -7.14
CA PRO A 28 0.67 5.92 -5.81
C PRO A 28 0.69 7.42 -5.44
N ALA A 29 -0.41 7.91 -4.84
CA ALA A 29 -0.52 9.32 -4.44
C ALA A 29 0.64 9.79 -3.53
N SER A 30 1.18 8.90 -2.70
CA SER A 30 2.33 9.18 -1.84
C SER A 30 3.64 9.48 -2.59
N LEU A 31 3.75 9.05 -3.85
CA LEU A 31 4.92 9.27 -4.70
C LEU A 31 4.78 10.47 -5.64
N GLN A 32 3.61 11.12 -5.68
CA GLN A 32 3.32 12.20 -6.63
C GLN A 32 4.41 13.28 -6.67
N ARG A 33 4.80 13.83 -5.52
CA ARG A 33 5.83 14.87 -5.45
C ARG A 33 7.18 14.41 -6.02
N LYS A 34 7.56 13.17 -5.70
CA LYS A 34 8.84 12.61 -6.14
C LYS A 34 8.86 12.40 -7.66
N VAL A 35 7.79 11.87 -8.21
CA VAL A 35 7.66 11.62 -9.65
C VAL A 35 7.62 12.92 -10.44
N ILE A 36 6.79 13.90 -10.03
CA ILE A 36 6.74 15.22 -10.68
C ILE A 36 8.11 15.88 -10.67
N LYS A 37 8.80 15.89 -9.51
CA LYS A 37 10.14 16.47 -9.42
C LYS A 37 11.12 15.79 -10.38
N ALA A 38 11.11 14.47 -10.47
CA ALA A 38 11.98 13.72 -11.39
C ALA A 38 11.67 14.04 -12.86
N MET A 39 10.38 14.10 -13.19
CA MET A 39 9.91 14.45 -14.54
C MET A 39 10.37 15.86 -14.94
N VAL A 40 10.11 16.87 -14.13
CA VAL A 40 10.50 18.26 -14.40
C VAL A 40 12.02 18.39 -14.51
N THR A 41 12.78 17.64 -13.70
CA THR A 41 14.25 17.67 -13.77
C THR A 41 14.79 17.04 -15.06
N ALA A 42 14.14 16.01 -15.57
CA ALA A 42 14.56 15.29 -16.76
C ALA A 42 14.06 15.93 -18.07
N HIS A 43 13.03 16.75 -17.99
CA HIS A 43 12.41 17.37 -19.17
C HIS A 43 13.25 18.52 -19.69
N PRO A 44 13.42 18.64 -21.03
CA PRO A 44 14.26 19.68 -21.62
C PRO A 44 13.62 21.07 -21.63
N TYR A 45 12.29 21.17 -21.45
CA TYR A 45 11.58 22.46 -21.46
C TYR A 45 11.66 23.16 -20.10
N GLU A 46 11.74 24.49 -20.11
CA GLU A 46 11.67 25.30 -18.89
C GLU A 46 10.31 25.16 -18.19
N GLU A 47 9.23 25.14 -18.96
CA GLU A 47 7.87 24.89 -18.48
C GLU A 47 7.34 23.60 -19.06
N VAL A 48 7.10 22.62 -18.19
CA VAL A 48 6.58 21.31 -18.57
C VAL A 48 5.06 21.31 -18.43
N ALA A 49 4.37 21.01 -19.53
CA ALA A 49 2.92 20.80 -19.48
C ALA A 49 2.62 19.41 -18.95
N TYR A 50 1.87 19.30 -17.85
CA TYR A 50 1.40 18.02 -17.32
C TYR A 50 0.10 18.21 -16.54
N ASP A 51 -0.66 17.12 -16.48
CA ASP A 51 -1.88 17.03 -15.70
C ASP A 51 -1.76 15.90 -14.67
N VAL A 52 -2.44 16.07 -13.53
CA VAL A 52 -2.56 15.05 -12.50
C VAL A 52 -4.04 14.77 -12.25
N TYR A 53 -4.46 13.55 -12.54
CA TYR A 53 -5.84 13.12 -12.32
C TYR A 53 -5.91 12.14 -11.15
N PRO A 54 -6.71 12.42 -10.10
CA PRO A 54 -7.02 11.42 -9.10
C PRO A 54 -7.85 10.30 -9.73
N LEU A 55 -7.41 9.05 -9.56
CA LEU A 55 -8.12 7.89 -10.08
C LEU A 55 -8.97 7.27 -8.98
N ASP A 56 -10.18 6.83 -9.32
CA ASP A 56 -11.10 6.11 -8.42
C ASP A 56 -10.74 4.60 -8.29
N ASN A 57 -9.60 4.22 -8.79
CA ASN A 57 -9.09 2.86 -8.65
C ASN A 57 -8.76 2.54 -7.20
N LYS A 58 -9.24 1.39 -6.72
CA LYS A 58 -8.85 0.91 -5.39
C LYS A 58 -7.37 0.56 -5.41
N GLY A 59 -6.58 1.31 -4.65
CA GLY A 59 -5.18 0.99 -4.40
C GLY A 59 -5.02 -0.22 -3.47
N GLU A 60 -3.78 -0.65 -3.28
CA GLU A 60 -3.45 -1.65 -2.27
C GLU A 60 -3.82 -1.13 -0.88
N THR A 61 -4.64 -1.91 -0.15
CA THR A 61 -5.00 -1.56 1.22
C THR A 61 -3.89 -2.00 2.18
N LEU A 62 -3.17 -1.03 2.70
CA LEU A 62 -2.19 -1.25 3.77
C LEU A 62 -2.90 -1.12 5.11
N GLY A 63 -3.04 -2.24 5.82
CA GLY A 63 -3.63 -2.29 7.15
C GLY A 63 -2.57 -2.51 8.24
N LEU A 64 -2.90 -2.17 9.49
CA LEU A 64 -2.05 -2.44 10.66
C LEU A 64 -1.90 -3.94 10.93
N GLY A 65 -2.92 -4.73 10.60
CA GLY A 65 -2.94 -6.17 10.74
C GLY A 65 -3.33 -6.87 9.45
N LYS A 66 -3.25 -8.17 9.49
CA LYS A 66 -3.69 -9.06 8.40
C LYS A 66 -4.76 -10.01 8.91
N ILE A 67 -5.62 -10.45 7.99
CA ILE A 67 -6.57 -11.52 8.25
C ILE A 67 -6.51 -12.52 7.11
N GLY A 68 -6.55 -13.79 7.43
CA GLY A 68 -6.39 -14.85 6.45
C GLY A 68 -6.96 -16.16 6.94
N TYR A 69 -6.79 -17.21 6.14
CA TYR A 69 -7.23 -18.55 6.46
C TYR A 69 -6.04 -19.49 6.53
N LEU A 70 -6.07 -20.40 7.48
CA LEU A 70 -5.14 -21.52 7.52
C LEU A 70 -5.42 -22.45 6.34
N GLN A 71 -4.39 -23.15 5.85
CA GLN A 71 -4.56 -24.16 4.81
C GLN A 71 -5.46 -25.31 5.30
N GLU A 72 -5.25 -25.72 6.55
CA GLU A 72 -6.04 -26.73 7.22
C GLU A 72 -6.59 -26.20 8.53
N GLU A 73 -7.78 -26.67 8.91
CA GLU A 73 -8.36 -26.37 10.22
C GLU A 73 -7.62 -27.12 11.31
N MET A 74 -7.37 -26.46 12.42
CA MET A 74 -6.73 -27.06 13.59
C MET A 74 -7.39 -26.59 14.88
N THR A 75 -7.06 -27.21 16.02
CA THR A 75 -7.53 -26.72 17.31
C THR A 75 -6.77 -25.49 17.78
N LEU A 76 -7.34 -24.69 18.67
CA LEU A 76 -6.67 -23.51 19.26
C LEU A 76 -5.36 -23.90 19.94
N GLY A 77 -5.31 -25.06 20.59
CA GLY A 77 -4.09 -25.59 21.19
C GLY A 77 -3.00 -25.88 20.15
N GLN A 78 -3.35 -26.56 19.06
CA GLN A 78 -2.43 -26.82 17.94
C GLN A 78 -1.96 -25.53 17.29
N PHE A 79 -2.86 -24.55 17.12
CA PHE A 79 -2.52 -23.26 16.57
C PHE A 79 -1.56 -22.49 17.48
N ALA A 80 -1.75 -22.53 18.80
CA ALA A 80 -0.84 -21.89 19.76
C ALA A 80 0.59 -22.47 19.65
N GLU A 81 0.72 -23.81 19.52
CA GLU A 81 2.04 -24.44 19.30
C GLU A 81 2.63 -24.05 17.94
N HIS A 82 1.82 -23.98 16.88
CA HIS A 82 2.24 -23.50 15.58
C HIS A 82 2.80 -22.06 15.65
N VAL A 83 2.12 -21.15 16.35
CA VAL A 83 2.57 -19.77 16.55
C VAL A 83 3.88 -19.73 17.32
N LYS A 84 4.01 -20.51 18.39
CA LYS A 84 5.26 -20.59 19.18
C LYS A 84 6.45 -21.02 18.32
N GLN A 85 6.26 -22.06 17.53
CA GLN A 85 7.29 -22.57 16.62
C GLN A 85 7.65 -21.55 15.53
N SER A 86 6.63 -20.92 14.92
CA SER A 86 6.84 -19.97 13.82
C SER A 86 7.54 -18.68 14.27
N LEU A 87 7.33 -18.28 15.52
CA LEU A 87 7.94 -17.07 16.09
C LEU A 87 9.16 -17.35 16.97
N ASP A 88 9.56 -18.62 17.12
CA ASP A 88 10.65 -19.07 17.99
C ASP A 88 10.56 -18.52 19.43
N VAL A 89 9.34 -18.60 20.00
CA VAL A 89 9.09 -18.14 21.37
C VAL A 89 8.81 -19.30 22.32
N LYS A 90 9.30 -19.18 23.57
CA LYS A 90 9.17 -20.22 24.59
C LYS A 90 7.76 -20.39 25.15
N GLY A 91 6.92 -19.37 25.03
CA GLY A 91 5.57 -19.39 25.59
C GLY A 91 4.64 -18.40 24.91
N ALA A 92 3.35 -18.70 24.96
CA ALA A 92 2.28 -17.81 24.53
C ALA A 92 1.14 -17.86 25.56
N ARG A 93 0.48 -16.71 25.76
CA ARG A 93 -0.74 -16.68 26.54
C ARG A 93 -1.91 -16.98 25.60
N VAL A 94 -2.70 -17.97 25.94
CA VAL A 94 -3.89 -18.36 25.18
C VAL A 94 -5.14 -18.08 26.01
N VAL A 95 -6.15 -17.48 25.40
CA VAL A 95 -7.47 -17.24 25.99
C VAL A 95 -8.51 -17.89 25.10
N GLY A 96 -9.25 -18.85 25.62
CA GLY A 96 -10.24 -19.65 24.88
C GLY A 96 -10.17 -21.12 25.26
N LYS A 97 -11.01 -21.93 24.64
CA LYS A 97 -10.99 -23.38 24.80
C LYS A 97 -10.01 -23.99 23.81
N LEU A 98 -9.06 -24.78 24.31
CA LEU A 98 -7.99 -25.32 23.48
C LEU A 98 -8.50 -26.25 22.36
N ASP A 99 -9.69 -26.82 22.50
CA ASP A 99 -10.32 -27.71 21.51
C ASP A 99 -11.15 -26.96 20.46
N ASP A 100 -11.36 -25.62 20.64
CA ASP A 100 -12.08 -24.82 19.65
C ASP A 100 -11.36 -24.85 18.30
N LYS A 101 -12.14 -24.91 17.24
CA LYS A 101 -11.61 -24.97 15.86
C LYS A 101 -11.19 -23.60 15.38
N VAL A 102 -10.05 -23.55 14.73
CA VAL A 102 -9.43 -22.35 14.15
C VAL A 102 -9.18 -22.58 12.67
N ARG A 103 -9.74 -21.71 11.86
CA ARG A 103 -9.54 -21.65 10.42
C ARG A 103 -9.19 -20.26 9.96
N LYS A 104 -9.88 -19.24 10.48
CA LYS A 104 -9.67 -17.83 10.12
C LYS A 104 -8.93 -17.10 11.22
N VAL A 105 -7.80 -16.54 10.86
CA VAL A 105 -6.85 -15.93 11.79
C VAL A 105 -6.72 -14.45 11.48
N ALA A 106 -6.74 -13.62 12.52
CA ALA A 106 -6.32 -12.23 12.46
C ALA A 106 -4.99 -12.07 13.21
N VAL A 107 -4.08 -11.26 12.66
CA VAL A 107 -2.77 -10.97 13.25
C VAL A 107 -2.49 -9.48 13.22
N LEU A 108 -1.99 -8.95 14.32
CA LEU A 108 -1.52 -7.58 14.42
C LEU A 108 -0.33 -7.50 15.37
N GLY A 109 0.77 -6.94 14.90
CA GLY A 109 1.97 -6.77 15.72
C GLY A 109 1.84 -5.61 16.71
N GLY A 110 2.41 -5.77 17.90
CA GLY A 110 2.37 -4.79 18.97
C GLY A 110 1.09 -4.87 19.82
N ASP A 111 0.68 -3.79 20.49
CA ASP A 111 -0.54 -3.74 21.29
C ASP A 111 -1.80 -3.70 20.41
N GLY A 112 -2.35 -4.87 20.17
CA GLY A 112 -3.56 -5.08 19.38
C GLY A 112 -4.87 -5.01 20.13
N ASN A 113 -4.92 -4.72 21.44
CA ASN A 113 -6.14 -4.76 22.25
C ASN A 113 -7.29 -3.93 21.67
N LYS A 114 -7.00 -2.80 21.07
CA LYS A 114 -7.99 -1.91 20.43
C LYS A 114 -8.72 -2.56 19.24
N TYR A 115 -8.15 -3.59 18.66
CA TYR A 115 -8.63 -4.19 17.40
C TYR A 115 -9.32 -5.54 17.59
N ILE A 116 -9.47 -6.02 18.82
CA ILE A 116 -10.17 -7.29 19.14
C ILE A 116 -11.58 -7.31 18.51
N ASN A 117 -12.34 -6.23 18.73
CA ASN A 117 -13.70 -6.13 18.19
C ASN A 117 -13.72 -6.13 16.65
N GLN A 118 -12.72 -5.54 16.03
CA GLN A 118 -12.60 -5.54 14.56
C GLN A 118 -12.26 -6.93 14.03
N ALA A 119 -11.33 -7.65 14.69
CA ALA A 119 -11.01 -9.02 14.35
C ALA A 119 -12.25 -9.93 14.47
N LYS A 120 -13.00 -9.79 15.55
CA LYS A 120 -14.27 -10.50 15.78
C LYS A 120 -15.32 -10.15 14.72
N PHE A 121 -15.52 -8.86 14.43
CA PHE A 121 -16.45 -8.41 13.39
C PHE A 121 -16.10 -8.96 11.99
N LYS A 122 -14.82 -9.11 11.71
CA LYS A 122 -14.32 -9.74 10.47
C LYS A 122 -14.44 -11.28 10.50
N GLY A 123 -14.96 -11.86 11.58
CA GLY A 123 -15.21 -13.29 11.73
C GLY A 123 -13.92 -14.10 11.93
N ALA A 124 -12.89 -13.54 12.55
CA ALA A 124 -11.71 -14.30 12.93
C ALA A 124 -12.05 -15.26 14.09
N ASP A 125 -11.60 -16.51 13.99
CA ASP A 125 -11.72 -17.52 15.04
C ASP A 125 -10.69 -17.28 16.16
N VAL A 126 -9.52 -16.75 15.77
CA VAL A 126 -8.44 -16.41 16.68
C VAL A 126 -7.78 -15.08 16.27
N TYR A 127 -7.32 -14.35 17.27
CA TYR A 127 -6.58 -13.11 17.08
C TYR A 127 -5.23 -13.20 17.79
N VAL A 128 -4.17 -12.96 17.04
CA VAL A 128 -2.77 -12.97 17.52
C VAL A 128 -2.26 -11.53 17.59
N THR A 129 -1.74 -11.13 18.75
CA THR A 129 -1.22 -9.80 19.00
C THR A 129 -0.12 -9.83 20.06
#